data_440d08e5ec8c123d6116fbac200c9474
#
_entry.id   440d08e5ec8c123d6116fbac200c9474
#
_cell.length_a   1.000
_cell.length_b   1.000
_cell.length_c   1.000
_cell.angle_alpha   90.00
_cell.angle_beta   90.00
_cell.angle_gamma   90.00
#
_symmetry.space_group_name_H-M   'P 1'
#
loop_
_entity.id
_entity.type
_entity.pdbx_description
1 polymer ?
#
loop_
_entity_poly.entity_id
_entity_poly.type
_entity_poly.pdbx_seq_one_letter_code
_entity_poly.pdbx_strand_id
1 'polypeptide(L)'
;MPAPSPTRQPATAARDWFLAPAGRAVLASEEALVVQALGDRPGLPWLWCGPAAGEDLAGDYGRGVRLVPAEAGWAGQLACALPLPLPSESFGAVVLQHVARPAGAFGPALLEEASRLLVPGGRLWLFVLNPLAPYRWRWRGSGITTSEPLVWRRRLRAVGLVPDPVSQGLGPNWSVRVSAQPQQGPGLRAAYLLRAEKRSVPLTPVRRRALQLAPAA
;
A
#
# COMPACT_ATOMS: atom_id res chain seq x y z
N MET A 1 16.34 42.23 7.71
CA MET A 1 16.38 40.92 7.00
C MET A 1 15.17 40.13 7.44
N PRO A 2 14.28 39.63 6.55
CA PRO A 2 13.19 38.78 6.96
C PRO A 2 13.75 37.43 7.44
N ALA A 3 13.20 36.93 8.57
CA ALA A 3 13.57 35.62 9.09
C ALA A 3 13.27 34.52 8.06
N PRO A 4 14.13 33.50 7.90
CA PRO A 4 13.86 32.40 7.01
C PRO A 4 12.56 31.70 7.46
N SER A 5 11.61 31.55 6.54
CA SER A 5 10.40 30.79 6.80
C SER A 5 10.76 29.38 7.26
N PRO A 6 10.14 28.83 8.31
CA PRO A 6 10.45 27.49 8.78
C PRO A 6 10.25 26.49 7.64
N THR A 7 11.31 25.77 7.30
CA THR A 7 11.27 24.73 6.27
C THR A 7 10.31 23.64 6.75
N ARG A 8 9.12 23.60 6.16
CA ARG A 8 8.07 22.65 6.51
C ARG A 8 8.58 21.22 6.31
N GLN A 9 8.51 20.40 7.34
CA GLN A 9 8.98 19.01 7.26
C GLN A 9 8.21 18.24 6.16
N PRO A 10 8.89 17.46 5.31
CA PRO A 10 8.25 16.77 4.16
C PRO A 10 7.09 15.87 4.55
N ALA A 11 7.13 15.27 5.75
CA ALA A 11 6.06 14.41 6.26
C ALA A 11 4.77 15.20 6.55
N THR A 12 4.89 16.40 7.11
CA THR A 12 3.75 17.28 7.40
C THR A 12 3.12 17.80 6.12
N ALA A 13 3.94 18.21 5.14
CA ALA A 13 3.45 18.70 3.85
C ALA A 13 2.68 17.62 3.05
N ALA A 14 3.15 16.37 3.09
CA ALA A 14 2.44 15.25 2.47
C ALA A 14 1.09 14.97 3.16
N ARG A 15 1.05 15.00 4.50
CA ARG A 15 -0.19 14.86 5.27
C ARG A 15 -1.20 15.95 4.92
N ASP A 16 -0.75 17.21 4.90
CA ASP A 16 -1.60 18.36 4.59
C ASP A 16 -2.19 18.28 3.19
N TRP A 17 -1.43 17.72 2.24
CA TRP A 17 -1.95 17.50 0.89
C TRP A 17 -3.13 16.54 0.87
N PHE A 18 -3.08 15.44 1.63
CA PHE A 18 -4.21 14.50 1.72
C PHE A 18 -5.43 15.10 2.44
N LEU A 19 -5.25 16.13 3.27
CA LEU A 19 -6.34 16.92 3.88
C LEU A 19 -6.96 17.93 2.90
N ALA A 20 -6.25 18.32 1.86
CA ALA A 20 -6.74 19.25 0.84
C ALA A 20 -7.75 18.58 -0.12
N PRO A 21 -8.60 19.36 -0.81
CA PRO A 21 -9.64 18.81 -1.70
C PRO A 21 -9.10 17.81 -2.74
N ALA A 22 -7.91 18.06 -3.29
CA ALA A 22 -7.29 17.17 -4.26
C ALA A 22 -6.92 15.79 -3.66
N GLY A 23 -6.32 15.78 -2.49
CA GLY A 23 -5.98 14.55 -1.78
C GLY A 23 -7.22 13.78 -1.31
N ARG A 24 -8.22 14.50 -0.78
CA ARG A 24 -9.50 13.89 -0.39
C ARG A 24 -10.21 13.22 -1.56
N ALA A 25 -10.21 13.82 -2.75
CA ALA A 25 -10.82 13.23 -3.93
C ALA A 25 -10.13 11.90 -4.33
N VAL A 26 -8.82 11.77 -4.13
CA VAL A 26 -8.10 10.51 -4.33
C VAL A 26 -8.54 9.48 -3.29
N LEU A 27 -8.47 9.82 -2.00
CA LEU A 27 -8.84 8.92 -0.90
C LEU A 27 -10.28 8.41 -1.02
N ALA A 28 -11.24 9.31 -1.29
CA ALA A 28 -12.64 8.94 -1.50
C ALA A 28 -12.85 8.04 -2.72
N SER A 29 -11.98 8.15 -3.75
CA SER A 29 -12.04 7.26 -4.91
C SER A 29 -11.51 5.85 -4.61
N GLU A 30 -10.73 5.69 -3.55
CA GLU A 30 -10.11 4.42 -3.12
C GLU A 30 -10.92 3.71 -2.03
N GLU A 31 -11.84 4.41 -1.38
CA GLU A 31 -12.56 3.95 -0.20
C GLU A 31 -13.18 2.56 -0.36
N ALA A 32 -13.92 2.33 -1.46
CA ALA A 32 -14.56 1.04 -1.72
C ALA A 32 -13.54 -0.13 -1.79
N LEU A 33 -12.33 0.13 -2.32
CA LEU A 33 -11.28 -0.87 -2.41
C LEU A 33 -10.53 -1.05 -1.08
N VAL A 34 -10.43 -0.01 -0.26
CA VAL A 34 -9.93 -0.13 1.12
C VAL A 34 -10.90 -0.99 1.92
N VAL A 35 -12.20 -0.72 1.87
CA VAL A 35 -13.25 -1.55 2.49
C VAL A 35 -13.14 -3.01 2.03
N GLN A 36 -13.02 -3.24 0.73
CA GLN A 36 -12.83 -4.57 0.18
C GLN A 36 -11.58 -5.25 0.75
N ALA A 37 -10.47 -4.51 0.90
CA ALA A 37 -9.23 -5.04 1.44
C ALA A 37 -9.35 -5.45 2.91
N LEU A 38 -10.07 -4.66 3.73
CA LEU A 38 -10.29 -4.98 5.15
C LEU A 38 -11.15 -6.24 5.33
N GLY A 39 -12.08 -6.50 4.40
CA GLY A 39 -12.91 -7.70 4.36
C GLY A 39 -12.33 -8.88 3.56
N ASP A 40 -11.16 -8.76 2.96
CA ASP A 40 -10.59 -9.77 2.03
C ASP A 40 -10.34 -11.14 2.70
N ARG A 41 -10.09 -11.15 4.02
CA ARG A 41 -9.85 -12.39 4.80
C ARG A 41 -10.71 -12.38 6.08
N PRO A 42 -11.98 -12.74 5.99
CA PRO A 42 -12.87 -12.81 7.14
C PRO A 42 -12.29 -13.73 8.24
N GLY A 43 -12.36 -13.28 9.48
CA GLY A 43 -11.85 -14.03 10.65
C GLY A 43 -10.36 -13.79 10.96
N LEU A 44 -9.59 -13.19 10.06
CA LEU A 44 -8.21 -12.74 10.32
C LEU A 44 -8.17 -11.22 10.53
N PRO A 45 -7.30 -10.74 11.43
CA PRO A 45 -7.14 -9.30 11.61
C PRO A 45 -6.52 -8.63 10.38
N TRP A 46 -6.82 -7.34 10.22
CA TRP A 46 -6.23 -6.48 9.19
C TRP A 46 -5.36 -5.39 9.81
N LEU A 47 -4.35 -4.94 9.06
CA LEU A 47 -3.56 -3.74 9.35
C LEU A 47 -3.79 -2.71 8.26
N TRP A 48 -4.14 -1.47 8.64
CA TRP A 48 -4.24 -0.36 7.71
C TRP A 48 -3.31 0.78 8.12
N CYS A 49 -2.29 1.02 7.32
CA CYS A 49 -1.41 2.18 7.42
C CYS A 49 -1.81 3.18 6.33
N GLY A 50 -2.31 4.34 6.73
CA GLY A 50 -2.80 5.34 5.78
C GLY A 50 -2.63 6.77 6.27
N PRO A 51 -2.90 7.78 5.41
CA PRO A 51 -2.85 9.17 5.82
C PRO A 51 -3.94 9.46 6.86
N ALA A 52 -3.69 10.41 7.76
CA ALA A 52 -4.60 10.78 8.84
C ALA A 52 -5.97 11.31 8.37
N ALA A 53 -6.11 11.61 7.09
CA ALA A 53 -7.29 12.24 6.50
C ALA A 53 -8.46 11.28 6.19
N GLY A 54 -8.38 10.01 6.53
CA GLY A 54 -9.52 9.10 6.38
C GLY A 54 -10.51 9.30 7.52
N GLU A 55 -11.78 9.52 7.21
CA GLU A 55 -12.87 9.35 8.16
C GLU A 55 -12.86 7.89 8.67
N ASP A 56 -13.38 7.67 9.88
CA ASP A 56 -13.59 6.30 10.33
C ASP A 56 -14.57 5.65 9.36
N LEU A 57 -14.09 4.64 8.63
CA LEU A 57 -14.94 3.90 7.71
C LEU A 57 -16.08 3.31 8.50
N ALA A 58 -17.31 3.69 8.14
CA ALA A 58 -18.50 3.12 8.77
C ALA A 58 -18.63 1.65 8.36
N GLY A 59 -18.58 0.74 9.33
CA GLY A 59 -18.79 -0.70 9.10
C GLY A 59 -18.05 -1.57 10.11
N ASP A 60 -18.55 -2.81 10.25
CA ASP A 60 -17.86 -3.87 11.00
C ASP A 60 -16.96 -4.66 10.05
N TYR A 61 -15.69 -4.34 10.01
CA TYR A 61 -14.67 -5.03 9.21
C TYR A 61 -13.89 -6.04 10.05
N GLY A 62 -14.41 -6.41 11.23
CA GLY A 62 -13.73 -7.29 12.16
C GLY A 62 -12.55 -6.61 12.87
N ARG A 63 -11.68 -7.43 13.48
CA ARG A 63 -10.55 -6.93 14.26
C ARG A 63 -9.43 -6.42 13.35
N GLY A 64 -8.87 -5.28 13.68
CA GLY A 64 -7.74 -4.73 12.94
C GLY A 64 -7.04 -3.60 13.68
N VAL A 65 -5.96 -3.12 13.08
CA VAL A 65 -5.15 -2.02 13.60
C VAL A 65 -5.04 -0.95 12.51
N ARG A 66 -5.39 0.28 12.86
CA ARG A 66 -5.18 1.45 12.00
C ARG A 66 -4.04 2.29 12.52
N LEU A 67 -3.09 2.58 11.65
CA LEU A 67 -1.93 3.41 11.94
C LEU A 67 -1.85 4.58 10.95
N VAL A 68 -1.45 5.74 11.47
CA VAL A 68 -1.20 6.94 10.69
C VAL A 68 0.24 7.41 10.90
N PRO A 69 0.90 7.98 9.88
CA PRO A 69 2.24 8.52 10.04
C PRO A 69 2.27 9.64 11.08
N ALA A 70 3.22 9.56 12.01
CA ALA A 70 3.53 10.58 13.01
C ALA A 70 4.97 11.08 12.82
N GLU A 71 5.39 12.07 13.60
CA GLU A 71 6.74 12.67 13.48
C GLU A 71 7.85 11.64 13.70
N ALA A 72 7.71 10.78 14.70
CA ALA A 72 8.71 9.77 15.09
C ALA A 72 8.23 8.33 14.86
N GLY A 73 7.37 8.08 13.87
CA GLY A 73 6.89 6.72 13.59
C GLY A 73 5.43 6.68 13.20
N TRP A 74 4.64 5.93 13.97
CA TRP A 74 3.23 5.67 13.73
C TRP A 74 2.40 6.02 14.97
N ALA A 75 1.19 6.52 14.76
CA ALA A 75 0.18 6.77 15.77
C ALA A 75 -1.16 6.16 15.34
N GLY A 76 -2.11 6.06 16.28
CA GLY A 76 -3.44 5.50 16.05
C GLY A 76 -3.86 4.68 17.25
N GLN A 77 -4.30 3.45 17.07
CA GLN A 77 -4.62 2.54 18.17
C GLN A 77 -3.40 2.17 19.02
N LEU A 78 -2.20 2.32 18.45
CA LEU A 78 -0.94 2.25 19.18
C LEU A 78 0.05 3.29 18.64
N ALA A 79 0.96 3.78 19.49
CA ALA A 79 2.07 4.63 19.09
C ALA A 79 3.34 3.77 19.03
N CYS A 80 4.01 3.72 17.88
CA CYS A 80 5.16 2.84 17.66
C CYS A 80 6.06 3.34 16.54
N ALA A 81 7.25 2.74 16.47
CA ALA A 81 8.18 2.87 15.34
C ALA A 81 8.34 1.51 14.66
N LEU A 82 9.10 1.46 13.56
CA LEU A 82 9.51 0.19 12.97
C LEU A 82 10.69 -0.42 13.75
N PRO A 83 10.70 -1.75 13.95
CA PRO A 83 9.65 -2.71 13.57
C PRO A 83 8.37 -2.54 14.40
N LEU A 84 7.21 -2.84 13.80
CA LEU A 84 5.94 -2.73 14.51
C LEU A 84 5.85 -3.77 15.64
N PRO A 85 5.38 -3.41 16.85
CA PRO A 85 5.24 -4.35 17.97
C PRO A 85 4.02 -5.28 17.79
N LEU A 86 3.94 -5.90 16.63
CA LEU A 86 2.87 -6.81 16.23
C LEU A 86 3.46 -8.19 15.90
N PRO A 87 2.77 -9.29 16.23
CA PRO A 87 3.28 -10.63 16.00
C PRO A 87 3.40 -10.93 14.49
N SER A 88 4.41 -11.71 14.12
CA SER A 88 4.59 -12.20 12.74
C SER A 88 3.44 -13.11 12.35
N GLU A 89 3.12 -13.15 11.05
CA GLU A 89 2.11 -14.06 10.46
C GLU A 89 0.77 -14.04 11.19
N SER A 90 0.29 -12.83 11.53
CA SER A 90 -0.94 -12.68 12.30
C SER A 90 -2.03 -11.90 11.55
N PHE A 91 -1.72 -11.29 10.40
CA PHE A 91 -2.66 -10.48 9.63
C PHE A 91 -3.05 -11.15 8.31
N GLY A 92 -4.35 -11.18 8.02
CA GLY A 92 -4.87 -11.66 6.74
C GLY A 92 -4.73 -10.65 5.62
N ALA A 93 -4.85 -9.37 5.95
CA ALA A 93 -4.70 -8.26 5.02
C ALA A 93 -3.85 -7.14 5.61
N VAL A 94 -2.97 -6.55 4.79
CA VAL A 94 -2.22 -5.33 5.10
C VAL A 94 -2.51 -4.30 4.02
N VAL A 95 -3.01 -3.14 4.40
CA VAL A 95 -3.28 -2.01 3.52
C VAL A 95 -2.23 -0.93 3.76
N LEU A 96 -1.45 -0.60 2.75
CA LEU A 96 -0.51 0.52 2.75
C LEU A 96 -1.04 1.60 1.80
N GLN A 97 -1.71 2.61 2.35
CA GLN A 97 -2.34 3.66 1.57
C GLN A 97 -1.47 4.92 1.59
N HIS A 98 -0.75 5.19 0.51
CA HIS A 98 0.10 6.36 0.29
C HIS A 98 1.21 6.59 1.34
N VAL A 99 1.54 5.58 2.13
CA VAL A 99 2.57 5.63 3.17
C VAL A 99 3.88 5.00 2.73
N ALA A 100 3.84 4.07 1.77
CA ALA A 100 5.05 3.47 1.22
C ALA A 100 5.80 4.49 0.36
N ARG A 101 7.08 4.67 0.64
CA ARG A 101 7.96 5.61 -0.09
C ARG A 101 9.02 4.84 -0.88
N PRO A 102 9.40 5.30 -2.08
CA PRO A 102 10.45 4.66 -2.86
C PRO A 102 11.84 4.79 -2.24
N ALA A 103 12.06 5.78 -1.38
CA ALA A 103 13.31 6.00 -0.67
C ALA A 103 13.03 6.55 0.73
N GLY A 104 14.01 6.43 1.62
CA GLY A 104 13.94 6.89 3.01
C GLY A 104 13.64 5.77 4.01
N ALA A 105 13.67 6.12 5.30
CA ALA A 105 13.62 5.16 6.43
C ALA A 105 12.38 4.26 6.47
N PHE A 106 11.27 4.67 5.85
CA PHE A 106 10.01 3.90 5.87
C PHE A 106 9.73 3.11 4.58
N GLY A 107 10.56 3.22 3.54
CA GLY A 107 10.28 2.58 2.26
C GLY A 107 10.46 1.06 2.27
N PRO A 108 11.70 0.56 2.20
CA PRO A 108 11.97 -0.89 2.18
C PRO A 108 11.53 -1.57 3.49
N ALA A 109 11.87 -1.00 4.65
CA ALA A 109 11.56 -1.54 5.96
C ALA A 109 10.05 -1.74 6.19
N LEU A 110 9.19 -0.85 5.67
CA LEU A 110 7.75 -1.00 5.78
C LEU A 110 7.21 -2.17 4.94
N LEU A 111 7.81 -2.46 3.78
CA LEU A 111 7.42 -3.62 2.96
C LEU A 111 7.90 -4.93 3.58
N GLU A 112 9.10 -4.96 4.15
CA GLU A 112 9.62 -6.11 4.91
C GLU A 112 8.71 -6.40 6.10
N GLU A 113 8.31 -5.36 6.82
CA GLU A 113 7.40 -5.47 7.94
C GLU A 113 6.01 -5.95 7.52
N ALA A 114 5.45 -5.42 6.44
CA ALA A 114 4.19 -5.90 5.89
C ALA A 114 4.25 -7.40 5.50
N SER A 115 5.37 -7.83 4.90
CA SER A 115 5.59 -9.24 4.58
C SER A 115 5.73 -10.10 5.83
N ARG A 116 6.42 -9.62 6.87
CA ARG A 116 6.56 -10.32 8.16
C ARG A 116 5.20 -10.55 8.84
N LEU A 117 4.36 -9.53 8.84
CA LEU A 117 3.05 -9.55 9.52
C LEU A 117 2.00 -10.39 8.82
N LEU A 118 2.04 -10.51 7.50
CA LEU A 118 1.08 -11.30 6.73
C LEU A 118 1.22 -12.79 7.02
N VAL A 119 0.08 -13.47 7.20
CA VAL A 119 0.02 -14.94 7.19
C VAL A 119 0.34 -15.48 5.79
N PRO A 120 0.75 -16.74 5.64
CA PRO A 120 0.76 -17.42 4.33
C PRO A 120 -0.61 -17.34 3.65
N GLY A 121 -0.64 -16.89 2.39
CA GLY A 121 -1.88 -16.60 1.66
C GLY A 121 -2.52 -15.25 1.98
N GLY A 122 -1.99 -14.50 2.95
CA GLY A 122 -2.42 -13.13 3.24
C GLY A 122 -2.04 -12.16 2.13
N ARG A 123 -2.73 -11.02 2.05
CA ARG A 123 -2.59 -10.06 0.96
C ARG A 123 -2.16 -8.68 1.41
N LEU A 124 -1.21 -8.13 0.68
CA LEU A 124 -0.86 -6.71 0.71
C LEU A 124 -1.66 -5.95 -0.35
N TRP A 125 -2.27 -4.83 0.06
CA TRP A 125 -2.94 -3.86 -0.79
C TRP A 125 -2.15 -2.55 -0.74
N LEU A 126 -1.44 -2.23 -1.81
CA LEU A 126 -0.55 -1.09 -1.90
C LEU A 126 -1.14 -0.02 -2.80
N PHE A 127 -1.63 1.08 -2.21
CA PHE A 127 -2.12 2.26 -2.91
C PHE A 127 -1.00 3.29 -3.04
N VAL A 128 -0.75 3.75 -4.25
CA VAL A 128 0.35 4.68 -4.56
C VAL A 128 -0.12 5.73 -5.56
N LEU A 129 0.31 6.99 -5.40
CA LEU A 129 0.09 8.02 -6.41
C LEU A 129 0.85 7.70 -7.69
N ASN A 130 0.22 7.97 -8.83
CA ASN A 130 0.77 7.66 -10.14
C ASN A 130 1.69 8.81 -10.63
N PRO A 131 3.01 8.60 -10.75
CA PRO A 131 3.95 9.64 -11.18
C PRO A 131 3.72 10.10 -12.62
N LEU A 132 3.06 9.27 -13.44
CA LEU A 132 2.77 9.57 -14.84
C LEU A 132 1.43 10.28 -15.06
N ALA A 133 0.59 10.35 -14.00
CA ALA A 133 -0.70 11.01 -14.10
C ALA A 133 -0.54 12.53 -14.26
N PRO A 134 -1.38 13.16 -15.09
CA PRO A 134 -1.47 14.63 -15.13
C PRO A 134 -1.79 15.23 -13.77
N TYR A 135 -2.54 14.52 -12.97
CA TYR A 135 -2.90 14.91 -11.60
C TYR A 135 -1.69 15.18 -10.69
N ARG A 136 -0.48 14.71 -11.06
CA ARG A 136 0.78 14.95 -10.32
C ARG A 136 1.07 16.44 -10.07
N TRP A 137 0.61 17.33 -10.92
CA TRP A 137 0.79 18.77 -10.74
C TRP A 137 0.17 19.29 -9.44
N ARG A 138 -0.86 18.58 -8.90
CA ARG A 138 -1.57 18.97 -7.67
C ARG A 138 -0.82 18.62 -6.39
N TRP A 139 0.13 17.65 -6.42
CA TRP A 139 0.98 17.34 -5.27
C TRP A 139 2.43 17.80 -5.44
N ARG A 140 2.71 18.51 -6.51
CA ARG A 140 4.04 19.09 -6.73
C ARG A 140 4.37 20.06 -5.57
N GLY A 141 5.56 19.88 -4.96
CA GLY A 141 5.98 20.68 -3.79
C GLY A 141 5.46 20.21 -2.44
N SER A 142 4.61 19.16 -2.38
CA SER A 142 4.14 18.58 -1.11
C SER A 142 5.12 17.61 -0.45
N GLY A 143 6.30 17.39 -1.03
CA GLY A 143 7.27 16.39 -0.52
C GLY A 143 6.84 14.93 -0.75
N ILE A 144 5.74 14.68 -1.46
CA ILE A 144 5.31 13.34 -1.81
C ILE A 144 6.27 12.76 -2.87
N THR A 145 6.82 11.59 -2.57
CA THR A 145 7.63 10.79 -3.50
C THR A 145 6.88 9.55 -3.90
N THR A 146 6.93 9.20 -5.17
CA THR A 146 6.23 8.04 -5.72
C THR A 146 7.09 7.36 -6.79
N SER A 147 6.71 6.15 -7.20
CA SER A 147 7.38 5.39 -8.24
C SER A 147 6.37 4.68 -9.12
N GLU A 148 6.82 4.22 -10.27
CA GLU A 148 6.02 3.45 -11.21
C GLU A 148 5.70 2.03 -10.67
N PRO A 149 4.63 1.39 -11.16
CA PRO A 149 4.22 0.05 -10.72
C PRO A 149 5.32 -1.00 -10.85
N LEU A 150 6.19 -0.90 -11.88
CA LEU A 150 7.28 -1.85 -12.11
C LEU A 150 8.31 -1.84 -10.97
N VAL A 151 8.63 -0.65 -10.45
CA VAL A 151 9.56 -0.49 -9.31
C VAL A 151 8.99 -1.16 -8.06
N TRP A 152 7.71 -0.93 -7.78
CA TRP A 152 7.04 -1.55 -6.65
C TRP A 152 6.94 -3.07 -6.79
N ARG A 153 6.65 -3.59 -7.98
CA ARG A 153 6.63 -5.05 -8.23
C ARG A 153 7.96 -5.70 -7.93
N ARG A 154 9.08 -5.08 -8.32
CA ARG A 154 10.43 -5.58 -8.00
C ARG A 154 10.66 -5.62 -6.49
N ARG A 155 10.28 -4.56 -5.77
CA ARG A 155 10.43 -4.48 -4.31
C ARG A 155 9.55 -5.49 -3.58
N LEU A 156 8.31 -5.66 -4.00
CA LEU A 156 7.40 -6.64 -3.43
C LEU A 156 7.97 -8.07 -3.57
N ARG A 157 8.53 -8.39 -4.74
CA ARG A 157 9.20 -9.68 -4.94
C ARG A 157 10.44 -9.85 -4.07
N ALA A 158 11.21 -8.79 -3.87
CA ALA A 158 12.40 -8.83 -3.01
C ALA A 158 12.09 -9.16 -1.55
N VAL A 159 10.89 -8.81 -1.07
CA VAL A 159 10.43 -9.15 0.30
C VAL A 159 9.55 -10.43 0.34
N GLY A 160 9.56 -11.25 -0.72
CA GLY A 160 8.85 -12.53 -0.76
C GLY A 160 7.36 -12.45 -1.06
N LEU A 161 6.86 -11.28 -1.51
CA LEU A 161 5.49 -11.11 -1.93
C LEU A 161 5.36 -11.30 -3.44
N VAL A 162 4.28 -11.94 -3.89
CA VAL A 162 4.00 -12.17 -5.31
C VAL A 162 2.94 -11.17 -5.78
N PRO A 163 3.32 -10.11 -6.53
CA PRO A 163 2.38 -9.11 -7.00
C PRO A 163 1.50 -9.64 -8.12
N ASP A 164 0.24 -9.20 -8.13
CA ASP A 164 -0.70 -9.45 -9.23
C ASP A 164 -0.12 -8.93 -10.57
N PRO A 165 -0.43 -9.58 -11.70
CA PRO A 165 0.12 -9.20 -13.01
C PRO A 165 -0.37 -7.82 -13.47
N VAL A 166 -1.56 -7.40 -13.06
CA VAL A 166 -2.17 -6.14 -13.47
C VAL A 166 -2.42 -5.24 -12.25
N SER A 167 -2.00 -3.97 -12.34
CA SER A 167 -2.38 -2.93 -11.38
C SER A 167 -3.72 -2.32 -11.78
N GLN A 168 -4.40 -1.68 -10.85
CA GLN A 168 -5.65 -0.96 -11.09
C GLN A 168 -5.41 0.54 -10.95
N GLY A 169 -5.76 1.32 -11.95
CA GLY A 169 -5.73 2.78 -11.91
C GLY A 169 -6.95 3.34 -11.18
N LEU A 170 -6.74 4.30 -10.28
CA LEU A 170 -7.73 4.82 -9.35
C LEU A 170 -7.73 6.35 -9.33
N GLY A 171 -8.87 6.89 -8.91
CA GLY A 171 -9.01 8.32 -8.70
C GLY A 171 -9.17 9.15 -9.97
N PRO A 172 -9.18 10.48 -9.84
CA PRO A 172 -9.38 11.41 -10.94
C PRO A 172 -8.20 11.43 -11.93
N ASN A 173 -8.46 11.90 -13.15
CA ASN A 173 -7.42 12.15 -14.15
C ASN A 173 -6.92 13.61 -14.08
N TRP A 174 -7.83 14.58 -14.19
CA TRP A 174 -7.54 16.02 -14.27
C TRP A 174 -8.28 16.85 -13.23
N SER A 175 -9.58 16.60 -13.09
CA SER A 175 -10.46 17.36 -12.21
C SER A 175 -10.44 16.82 -10.78
N VAL A 176 -10.68 17.68 -9.79
CA VAL A 176 -10.85 17.28 -8.39
C VAL A 176 -12.26 16.70 -8.21
N ARG A 177 -12.48 15.50 -8.75
CA ARG A 177 -13.75 14.76 -8.63
C ARG A 177 -13.48 13.34 -8.23
N VAL A 178 -14.29 12.79 -7.34
CA VAL A 178 -14.25 11.39 -6.97
C VAL A 178 -14.54 10.53 -8.20
N SER A 179 -13.73 9.49 -8.40
CA SER A 179 -13.90 8.51 -9.47
C SER A 179 -13.68 7.12 -8.90
N ALA A 180 -14.77 6.50 -8.46
CA ALA A 180 -14.76 5.21 -7.78
C ALA A 180 -14.54 4.02 -8.71
N GLN A 181 -14.69 4.19 -10.03
CA GLN A 181 -14.51 3.10 -10.99
C GLN A 181 -13.02 2.82 -11.24
N PRO A 182 -12.51 1.63 -10.89
CA PRO A 182 -11.15 1.24 -11.20
C PRO A 182 -10.99 0.96 -12.69
N GLN A 183 -9.79 1.18 -13.20
CA GLN A 183 -9.42 0.90 -14.59
C GLN A 183 -8.28 -0.13 -14.58
N GLN A 184 -8.24 -1.01 -15.59
CA GLN A 184 -7.09 -1.90 -15.77
C GLN A 184 -5.84 -1.11 -16.16
N GLY A 185 -4.73 -1.38 -15.46
CA GLY A 185 -3.51 -0.60 -15.57
C GLY A 185 -3.62 0.77 -14.90
N PRO A 186 -2.48 1.43 -14.59
CA PRO A 186 -2.46 2.73 -13.92
C PRO A 186 -3.02 3.85 -14.82
N GLY A 187 -2.83 3.75 -16.13
CA GLY A 187 -3.27 4.75 -17.11
C GLY A 187 -2.86 6.17 -16.70
N LEU A 188 -3.79 7.12 -16.86
CA LEU A 188 -3.64 8.52 -16.45
C LEU A 188 -4.34 8.84 -15.12
N ARG A 189 -4.78 7.82 -14.38
CA ARG A 189 -5.43 7.97 -13.08
C ARG A 189 -4.45 8.50 -12.03
N ALA A 190 -4.95 9.31 -11.08
CA ALA A 190 -4.15 9.95 -10.04
C ALA A 190 -3.37 8.97 -9.16
N ALA A 191 -3.92 7.79 -8.94
CA ALA A 191 -3.33 6.74 -8.13
C ALA A 191 -3.46 5.37 -8.82
N TYR A 192 -2.81 4.37 -8.26
CA TYR A 192 -3.00 2.98 -8.64
C TYR A 192 -2.87 2.07 -7.43
N LEU A 193 -3.52 0.91 -7.53
CA LEU A 193 -3.44 -0.19 -6.59
C LEU A 193 -2.58 -1.32 -7.17
N LEU A 194 -1.66 -1.81 -6.36
CA LEU A 194 -0.98 -3.10 -6.53
C LEU A 194 -1.39 -4.03 -5.41
N ARG A 195 -1.84 -5.23 -5.74
CA ARG A 195 -2.06 -6.30 -4.77
C ARG A 195 -0.92 -7.30 -4.87
N ALA A 196 -0.54 -7.87 -3.74
CA ALA A 196 0.47 -8.92 -3.69
C ALA A 196 0.11 -9.93 -2.60
N GLU A 197 0.39 -11.20 -2.86
CA GLU A 197 0.10 -12.30 -1.93
C GLU A 197 1.40 -12.83 -1.32
N LYS A 198 1.37 -13.14 -0.03
CA LYS A 198 2.45 -13.88 0.63
C LYS A 198 2.26 -15.37 0.36
N ARG A 199 3.05 -15.90 -0.57
CA ARG A 199 3.02 -17.35 -0.85
C ARG A 199 3.95 -18.10 0.10
N SER A 200 3.44 -19.18 0.71
CA SER A 200 4.30 -20.16 1.36
C SER A 200 4.95 -21.01 0.29
N VAL A 201 6.27 -21.16 0.36
CA VAL A 201 6.97 -22.19 -0.42
C VAL A 201 6.83 -23.49 0.35
N PRO A 202 6.18 -24.53 -0.20
CA PRO A 202 6.13 -25.83 0.48
C PRO A 202 7.55 -26.33 0.72
N LEU A 203 7.88 -26.65 1.96
CA LEU A 203 9.17 -27.23 2.32
C LEU A 203 9.33 -28.68 1.81
N THR A 204 8.24 -29.28 1.34
CA THR A 204 8.26 -30.63 0.79
C THR A 204 8.75 -30.59 -0.66
N PRO A 205 9.90 -31.18 -1.00
CA PRO A 205 10.35 -31.23 -2.37
C PRO A 205 9.36 -32.05 -3.20
N VAL A 206 8.77 -31.42 -4.22
CA VAL A 206 7.96 -32.15 -5.20
C VAL A 206 8.91 -33.09 -5.93
N ARG A 207 8.86 -34.39 -5.62
CA ARG A 207 9.55 -35.40 -6.36
C ARG A 207 9.05 -35.36 -7.81
N ARG A 208 9.82 -34.77 -8.70
CA ARG A 208 9.59 -34.94 -10.14
C ARG A 208 9.75 -36.43 -10.44
N ARG A 209 8.64 -37.09 -10.75
CA ARG A 209 8.70 -38.44 -11.33
C ARG A 209 9.52 -38.33 -12.62
N ALA A 210 10.72 -38.87 -12.62
CA ALA A 210 11.46 -39.09 -13.85
C ALA A 210 10.59 -40.02 -14.73
N LEU A 211 10.14 -39.54 -15.88
CA LEU A 211 9.58 -40.41 -16.90
C LEU A 211 10.71 -41.35 -17.31
N GLN A 212 10.63 -42.60 -16.87
CA GLN A 212 11.45 -43.69 -17.43
C GLN A 212 10.91 -43.94 -18.86
N LEU A 213 11.61 -43.42 -19.86
CA LEU A 213 11.45 -43.86 -21.22
C LEU A 213 11.87 -45.33 -21.27
N ALA A 214 10.93 -46.22 -21.55
CA ALA A 214 11.22 -47.60 -21.84
C ALA A 214 12.12 -47.68 -23.09
N PRO A 215 13.16 -48.54 -23.09
CA PRO A 215 13.93 -48.74 -24.31
C PRO A 215 13.05 -49.39 -25.38
N ALA A 216 13.08 -48.82 -26.59
CA ALA A 216 12.45 -49.41 -27.76
C ALA A 216 13.12 -50.74 -28.05
N ALA A 217 12.30 -51.80 -28.21
CA ALA A 217 12.72 -53.12 -28.65
C ALA A 217 12.92 -53.15 -30.18
#